data_a71c528352ae30a38c884e6ea2dbb82c
#
_entry.id   a71c528352ae30a38c884e6ea2dbb82c
#
_cell.length_a   1.000
_cell.length_b   1.000
_cell.length_c   1.000
_cell.angle_alpha   90.00
_cell.angle_beta   90.00
_cell.angle_gamma   90.00
#
_symmetry.space_group_name_H-M   'P 1'
#
loop_
_entity.id
_entity.type
_entity.pdbx_description
1 polymer ?
#
loop_
_entity_poly.entity_id
_entity_poly.type
_entity_poly.pdbx_seq_one_letter_code
_entity_poly.pdbx_strand_id
1 'polypeptide(L)'
;PVLNPERLVYGRSDMPVDLSDEKALRALARHLPKDAVWVTSHLSRTLDTALKLQELIDEDVLPTRETALAEQHFGAWELQHWNDLPKGETTKFWTDFARQHPPNGESFSDVVARVGPIFSRLNRYWAGRDIVAVIHGGTVRAVLANALGLSLETALSFHIDTLGLTRLEYIDGVDQPGWRVTAVNQRY
;
A
#
# COMPACT_ATOMS: atom_id res chain seq x y z
N PRO A 1 -1.27 -12.66 -3.39
CA PRO A 1 -2.55 -12.06 -3.81
C PRO A 1 -3.64 -12.29 -2.76
N VAL A 2 -4.77 -11.55 -2.87
CA VAL A 2 -5.95 -11.77 -2.04
C VAL A 2 -6.76 -12.94 -2.60
N LEU A 3 -7.26 -13.79 -1.70
CA LEU A 3 -8.20 -14.86 -2.06
C LEU A 3 -9.59 -14.23 -2.32
N ASN A 4 -9.87 -13.94 -3.57
CA ASN A 4 -11.11 -13.31 -4.02
C ASN A 4 -11.64 -14.00 -5.30
N PRO A 5 -12.09 -15.28 -5.19
CA PRO A 5 -12.54 -16.04 -6.36
C PRO A 5 -13.77 -15.43 -7.02
N GLU A 6 -14.62 -14.76 -6.25
CA GLU A 6 -15.81 -14.08 -6.73
C GLU A 6 -15.55 -12.71 -7.35
N ARG A 7 -14.32 -12.22 -7.31
CA ARG A 7 -13.93 -10.91 -7.86
C ARG A 7 -14.76 -9.74 -7.33
N LEU A 8 -15.05 -9.77 -6.05
CA LEU A 8 -15.75 -8.70 -5.36
C LEU A 8 -14.90 -7.44 -5.26
N VAL A 9 -15.55 -6.30 -5.16
CA VAL A 9 -14.89 -5.06 -4.74
C VAL A 9 -14.43 -5.24 -3.30
N TYR A 10 -13.17 -5.01 -3.02
CA TYR A 10 -12.65 -4.98 -1.65
C TYR A 10 -11.66 -3.83 -1.49
N GLY A 11 -11.69 -3.21 -0.38
CA GLY A 11 -10.76 -2.14 -0.02
C GLY A 11 -10.33 -2.37 1.42
N ARG A 12 -11.16 -1.92 2.36
CA ARG A 12 -10.96 -2.17 3.79
C ARG A 12 -11.58 -3.46 4.29
N SER A 13 -12.40 -4.11 3.51
CA SER A 13 -12.87 -5.46 3.85
C SER A 13 -11.67 -6.39 4.01
N ASP A 14 -11.66 -7.12 5.11
CA ASP A 14 -10.52 -7.98 5.47
C ASP A 14 -10.65 -9.33 4.77
N MET A 15 -10.02 -9.41 3.61
CA MET A 15 -10.00 -10.60 2.76
C MET A 15 -8.75 -11.42 3.05
N PRO A 16 -8.84 -12.76 3.09
CA PRO A 16 -7.68 -13.62 3.31
C PRO A 16 -6.66 -13.50 2.17
N VAL A 17 -5.40 -13.75 2.48
CA VAL A 17 -4.29 -13.71 1.52
C VAL A 17 -3.88 -15.12 1.10
N ASP A 18 -3.51 -15.26 -0.17
CA ASP A 18 -2.84 -16.45 -0.71
C ASP A 18 -1.32 -16.23 -0.64
N LEU A 19 -0.65 -17.04 0.16
CA LEU A 19 0.80 -17.05 0.35
C LEU A 19 1.44 -18.33 -0.22
N SER A 20 0.77 -19.02 -1.12
CA SER A 20 1.24 -20.29 -1.70
C SER A 20 2.40 -20.15 -2.69
N ASP A 21 2.59 -18.96 -3.30
CA ASP A 21 3.73 -18.69 -4.19
C ASP A 21 5.01 -18.45 -3.37
N GLU A 22 5.51 -19.53 -2.76
CA GLU A 22 6.75 -19.47 -1.98
C GLU A 22 7.96 -19.00 -2.79
N LYS A 23 7.98 -19.28 -4.10
CA LYS A 23 9.10 -18.86 -4.96
C LYS A 23 9.18 -17.33 -5.03
N ALA A 24 8.06 -16.67 -5.31
CA ALA A 24 8.01 -15.21 -5.36
C ALA A 24 8.28 -14.58 -3.98
N LEU A 25 7.72 -15.16 -2.90
CA LEU A 25 7.97 -14.69 -1.53
C LEU A 25 9.46 -14.79 -1.16
N ARG A 26 10.13 -15.93 -1.42
CA ARG A 26 11.56 -16.10 -1.17
C ARG A 26 12.41 -15.18 -2.02
N ALA A 27 12.03 -14.95 -3.28
CA ALA A 27 12.73 -14.03 -4.15
C ALA A 27 12.66 -12.59 -3.62
N LEU A 28 11.46 -12.12 -3.24
CA LEU A 28 11.27 -10.81 -2.62
C LEU A 28 12.03 -10.69 -1.29
N ALA A 29 11.93 -11.69 -0.40
CA ALA A 29 12.52 -11.67 0.93
C ALA A 29 14.04 -11.42 0.90
N ARG A 30 14.77 -11.96 -0.10
CA ARG A 30 16.23 -11.76 -0.28
C ARG A 30 16.61 -10.30 -0.58
N HIS A 31 15.66 -9.46 -0.94
CA HIS A 31 15.89 -8.05 -1.27
C HIS A 31 15.43 -7.10 -0.16
N LEU A 32 14.90 -7.65 0.94
CA LEU A 32 14.51 -6.86 2.10
C LEU A 32 15.72 -6.61 3.01
N PRO A 33 15.81 -5.43 3.63
CA PRO A 33 16.88 -5.13 4.57
C PRO A 33 16.70 -5.96 5.85
N LYS A 34 17.83 -6.35 6.45
CA LYS A 34 17.85 -6.96 7.79
C LYS A 34 17.72 -5.89 8.87
N ASP A 35 17.25 -6.32 10.04
CA ASP A 35 17.07 -5.46 11.21
C ASP A 35 16.15 -4.25 10.95
N ALA A 36 15.25 -4.37 9.99
CA ALA A 36 14.32 -3.33 9.62
C ALA A 36 13.22 -3.13 10.65
N VAL A 37 12.64 -1.94 10.65
CA VAL A 37 11.36 -1.68 11.32
C VAL A 37 10.25 -2.19 10.41
N TRP A 38 9.38 -3.05 10.93
CA TRP A 38 8.25 -3.57 10.17
C TRP A 38 6.97 -2.83 10.49
N VAL A 39 6.28 -2.41 9.44
CA VAL A 39 5.02 -1.68 9.52
C VAL A 39 4.00 -2.33 8.58
N THR A 40 2.76 -2.47 9.05
CA THR A 40 1.65 -2.98 8.23
C THR A 40 0.43 -2.08 8.36
N SER A 41 -0.55 -2.24 7.49
CA SER A 41 -1.90 -1.78 7.81
C SER A 41 -2.51 -2.67 8.91
N HIS A 42 -3.74 -2.36 9.33
CA HIS A 42 -4.47 -3.20 10.29
C HIS A 42 -5.10 -4.45 9.65
N LEU A 43 -5.11 -4.56 8.31
CA LEU A 43 -5.76 -5.65 7.58
C LEU A 43 -4.90 -6.92 7.63
N SER A 44 -5.53 -8.07 7.88
CA SER A 44 -4.86 -9.36 8.09
C SER A 44 -3.90 -9.70 6.95
N ARG A 45 -4.31 -9.48 5.70
CA ARG A 45 -3.51 -9.78 4.51
C ARG A 45 -2.13 -9.12 4.50
N THR A 46 -1.99 -7.93 5.10
CA THR A 46 -0.68 -7.26 5.18
C THR A 46 0.15 -7.80 6.33
N LEU A 47 -0.48 -8.10 7.47
CA LEU A 47 0.19 -8.71 8.60
C LEU A 47 0.69 -10.12 8.26
N ASP A 48 -0.17 -10.97 7.70
CA ASP A 48 0.18 -12.35 7.36
C ASP A 48 1.32 -12.39 6.31
N THR A 49 1.28 -11.46 5.33
CA THR A 49 2.38 -11.32 4.36
C THR A 49 3.67 -10.87 5.04
N ALA A 50 3.62 -9.91 5.97
CA ALA A 50 4.80 -9.45 6.70
C ALA A 50 5.41 -10.58 7.53
N LEU A 51 4.61 -11.30 8.30
CA LEU A 51 5.06 -12.43 9.11
C LEU A 51 5.69 -13.53 8.26
N LYS A 52 5.09 -13.83 7.09
CA LYS A 52 5.67 -14.81 6.16
C LYS A 52 7.00 -14.36 5.56
N LEU A 53 7.14 -13.08 5.24
CA LEU A 53 8.42 -12.55 4.75
C LEU A 53 9.49 -12.55 5.85
N GLN A 54 9.15 -12.22 7.09
CA GLN A 54 10.05 -12.29 8.25
C GLN A 54 10.53 -13.72 8.51
N GLU A 55 9.62 -14.70 8.48
CA GLU A 55 9.98 -16.14 8.58
C GLU A 55 11.05 -16.52 7.56
N LEU A 56 10.97 -16.00 6.33
CA LEU A 56 11.88 -16.35 5.23
C LEU A 56 13.27 -15.71 5.34
N ILE A 57 13.45 -14.74 6.23
CA ILE A 57 14.74 -14.06 6.49
C ILE A 57 15.23 -14.21 7.93
N ASP A 58 14.62 -15.13 8.70
CA ASP A 58 14.92 -15.41 10.10
C ASP A 58 14.80 -14.18 11.01
N GLU A 59 13.76 -13.36 10.79
CA GLU A 59 13.38 -12.24 11.68
C GLU A 59 12.11 -12.57 12.45
N ASP A 60 12.05 -12.12 13.71
CA ASP A 60 10.88 -12.24 14.60
C ASP A 60 10.63 -10.91 15.30
N VAL A 61 10.11 -9.96 14.53
CA VAL A 61 9.80 -8.61 15.02
C VAL A 61 8.30 -8.35 14.85
N LEU A 62 7.62 -7.98 15.93
CA LEU A 62 6.20 -7.66 15.82
C LEU A 62 5.98 -6.39 14.97
N PRO A 63 5.29 -6.48 13.82
CA PRO A 63 5.04 -5.32 12.98
C PRO A 63 4.14 -4.29 13.67
N THR A 64 4.52 -3.02 13.57
CA THR A 64 3.65 -1.91 13.99
C THR A 64 2.47 -1.80 13.04
N ARG A 65 1.24 -1.82 13.57
CA ARG A 65 0.02 -1.67 12.76
C ARG A 65 -0.40 -0.21 12.69
N GLU A 66 -0.54 0.30 11.47
CA GLU A 66 -0.95 1.67 11.18
C GLU A 66 -2.25 1.69 10.38
N THR A 67 -3.33 2.05 11.04
CA THR A 67 -4.67 2.09 10.40
C THR A 67 -4.72 3.04 9.20
N ALA A 68 -3.97 4.15 9.27
CA ALA A 68 -3.89 5.10 8.17
C ALA A 68 -3.11 4.58 6.94
N LEU A 69 -2.50 3.39 7.00
CA LEU A 69 -1.89 2.72 5.85
C LEU A 69 -2.82 1.66 5.22
N ALA A 70 -4.09 1.61 5.61
CA ALA A 70 -5.07 0.73 4.99
C ALA A 70 -5.31 1.06 3.50
N GLU A 71 -5.88 0.12 2.75
CA GLU A 71 -6.31 0.35 1.38
C GLU A 71 -7.47 1.37 1.33
N GLN A 72 -7.77 1.89 0.14
CA GLN A 72 -8.91 2.77 -0.09
C GLN A 72 -10.21 2.07 0.34
N HIS A 73 -11.05 2.77 1.08
CA HIS A 73 -12.35 2.28 1.47
C HIS A 73 -13.37 2.51 0.34
N PHE A 74 -13.91 1.42 -0.20
CA PHE A 74 -14.94 1.50 -1.24
C PHE A 74 -16.36 1.58 -0.68
N GLY A 75 -16.52 1.79 0.62
CA GLY A 75 -17.79 2.05 1.28
C GLY A 75 -18.85 0.99 1.02
N ALA A 76 -20.04 1.41 0.60
CA ALA A 76 -21.16 0.51 0.35
C ALA A 76 -20.94 -0.44 -0.85
N TRP A 77 -19.90 -0.23 -1.64
CA TRP A 77 -19.59 -1.12 -2.77
C TRP A 77 -18.77 -2.34 -2.37
N GLU A 78 -18.16 -2.34 -1.18
CA GLU A 78 -17.36 -3.48 -0.75
C GLU A 78 -18.20 -4.76 -0.63
N LEU A 79 -17.59 -5.88 -0.99
CA LEU A 79 -18.19 -7.22 -1.05
C LEU A 79 -19.33 -7.36 -2.06
N GLN A 80 -19.40 -6.48 -3.05
CA GLN A 80 -20.29 -6.59 -4.20
C GLN A 80 -19.49 -6.79 -5.49
N HIS A 81 -20.09 -7.37 -6.51
CA HIS A 81 -19.49 -7.42 -7.85
C HIS A 81 -19.56 -6.05 -8.53
N TRP A 82 -18.52 -5.66 -9.24
CA TRP A 82 -18.52 -4.42 -10.03
C TRP A 82 -19.70 -4.31 -11.00
N ASN A 83 -20.14 -5.43 -11.56
CA ASN A 83 -21.26 -5.47 -12.51
C ASN A 83 -22.61 -5.22 -11.87
N ASP A 84 -22.73 -5.45 -10.56
CA ASP A 84 -23.98 -5.29 -9.80
C ASP A 84 -24.13 -3.90 -9.21
N LEU A 85 -23.07 -3.09 -9.28
CA LEU A 85 -23.09 -1.73 -8.77
C LEU A 85 -23.94 -0.79 -9.66
N PRO A 86 -24.59 0.24 -9.06
CA PRO A 86 -25.40 1.20 -9.81
C PRO A 86 -24.60 1.91 -10.90
N LYS A 87 -24.96 1.71 -12.17
CA LYS A 87 -24.21 2.24 -13.32
C LYS A 87 -24.02 3.75 -13.29
N GLY A 88 -25.01 4.51 -12.80
CA GLY A 88 -24.89 5.96 -12.69
C GLY A 88 -23.82 6.40 -11.69
N GLU A 89 -23.72 5.72 -10.56
CA GLU A 89 -22.72 6.00 -9.53
C GLU A 89 -21.31 5.60 -10.00
N THR A 90 -21.17 4.40 -10.56
CA THR A 90 -19.87 3.91 -11.07
C THR A 90 -19.36 4.76 -12.23
N THR A 91 -20.23 5.18 -13.15
CA THR A 91 -19.83 6.11 -14.23
C THR A 91 -19.33 7.42 -13.66
N LYS A 92 -20.05 8.03 -12.70
CA LYS A 92 -19.60 9.25 -12.05
C LYS A 92 -18.25 9.08 -11.35
N PHE A 93 -18.09 7.99 -10.62
CA PHE A 93 -16.84 7.65 -9.93
C PHE A 93 -15.65 7.56 -10.90
N TRP A 94 -15.81 6.86 -12.03
CA TRP A 94 -14.75 6.70 -13.02
C TRP A 94 -14.45 7.97 -13.83
N THR A 95 -15.38 8.96 -13.85
CA THR A 95 -15.13 10.25 -14.50
C THR A 95 -14.03 11.04 -13.80
N ASP A 96 -13.92 10.92 -12.48
CA ASP A 96 -12.85 11.53 -11.68
C ASP A 96 -12.49 10.60 -10.52
N PHE A 97 -11.89 9.45 -10.85
CA PHE A 97 -11.49 8.43 -9.88
C PHE A 97 -10.62 8.98 -8.73
N ALA A 98 -9.88 10.04 -9.00
CA ALA A 98 -9.01 10.65 -8.01
C ALA A 98 -9.80 11.32 -6.88
N ARG A 99 -10.97 11.91 -7.17
CA ARG A 99 -11.71 12.77 -6.20
C ARG A 99 -13.12 12.33 -5.90
N GLN A 100 -13.70 11.45 -6.73
CA GLN A 100 -15.03 10.92 -6.46
C GLN A 100 -15.00 9.86 -5.36
N HIS A 101 -16.07 9.81 -4.57
CA HIS A 101 -16.23 8.87 -3.47
C HIS A 101 -17.25 7.79 -3.84
N PRO A 102 -16.96 6.51 -3.56
CA PRO A 102 -18.02 5.53 -3.41
C PRO A 102 -18.96 5.95 -2.25
N PRO A 103 -20.23 5.54 -2.24
CA PRO A 103 -21.11 5.83 -1.12
C PRO A 103 -20.52 5.37 0.22
N ASN A 104 -20.36 6.30 1.17
CA ASN A 104 -19.71 6.07 2.47
C ASN A 104 -18.25 5.58 2.39
N GLY A 105 -17.58 5.79 1.25
CA GLY A 105 -16.18 5.40 1.05
C GLY A 105 -15.22 6.58 0.94
N GLU A 106 -14.00 6.30 0.53
CA GLU A 106 -12.92 7.27 0.33
C GLU A 106 -12.67 7.50 -1.16
N SER A 107 -12.34 8.73 -1.53
CA SER A 107 -11.64 9.03 -2.78
C SER A 107 -10.16 8.68 -2.67
N PHE A 108 -9.44 8.62 -3.79
CA PHE A 108 -7.98 8.48 -3.74
C PHE A 108 -7.31 9.71 -3.08
N SER A 109 -7.91 10.90 -3.24
CA SER A 109 -7.46 12.11 -2.55
C SER A 109 -7.47 11.96 -1.03
N ASP A 110 -8.48 11.32 -0.47
CA ASP A 110 -8.55 11.05 0.98
C ASP A 110 -7.46 10.07 1.42
N VAL A 111 -7.18 9.05 0.60
CA VAL A 111 -6.07 8.12 0.86
C VAL A 111 -4.74 8.88 0.92
N VAL A 112 -4.47 9.75 -0.05
CA VAL A 112 -3.24 10.58 -0.07
C VAL A 112 -3.17 11.48 1.17
N ALA A 113 -4.28 12.11 1.54
CA ALA A 113 -4.35 13.01 2.69
C ALA A 113 -4.08 12.30 4.03
N ARG A 114 -4.59 11.06 4.23
CA ARG A 114 -4.35 10.32 5.49
C ARG A 114 -2.99 9.62 5.54
N VAL A 115 -2.44 9.24 4.38
CA VAL A 115 -1.14 8.56 4.30
C VAL A 115 0.01 9.53 4.55
N GLY A 116 -0.06 10.76 4.05
CA GLY A 116 1.03 11.74 4.14
C GLY A 116 1.54 12.00 5.56
N PRO A 117 0.68 12.31 6.55
CA PRO A 117 1.10 12.54 7.93
C PRO A 117 1.78 11.32 8.56
N ILE A 118 1.28 10.11 8.29
CA ILE A 118 1.86 8.87 8.83
C ILE A 118 3.21 8.57 8.18
N PHE A 119 3.31 8.71 6.87
CA PHE A 119 4.56 8.54 6.13
C PHE A 119 5.65 9.48 6.65
N SER A 120 5.33 10.76 6.84
CA SER A 120 6.24 11.75 7.41
C SER A 120 6.61 11.43 8.87
N ARG A 121 5.66 10.94 9.68
CA ARG A 121 5.89 10.54 11.06
C ARG A 121 6.83 9.34 11.14
N LEU A 122 6.61 8.29 10.36
CA LEU A 122 7.45 7.11 10.34
C LEU A 122 8.89 7.45 9.94
N ASN A 123 9.06 8.27 8.90
CA ASN A 123 10.37 8.72 8.47
C ASN A 123 11.15 9.48 9.56
N ARG A 124 10.49 10.38 10.29
CA ARG A 124 11.13 11.12 11.40
C ARG A 124 11.41 10.26 12.61
N TYR A 125 10.46 9.39 12.99
CA TYR A 125 10.59 8.58 14.20
C TYR A 125 11.68 7.51 14.05
N TRP A 126 11.82 6.95 12.87
CA TRP A 126 12.79 5.90 12.55
C TRP A 126 13.94 6.41 11.68
N ALA A 127 14.32 7.69 11.83
CA ALA A 127 15.44 8.26 11.07
C ALA A 127 16.71 7.41 11.22
N GLY A 128 17.38 7.13 10.11
CA GLY A 128 18.58 6.28 10.07
C GLY A 128 18.31 4.77 10.13
N ARG A 129 17.05 4.34 10.09
CA ARG A 129 16.65 2.94 10.06
C ARG A 129 15.93 2.61 8.76
N ASP A 130 16.12 1.38 8.28
CA ASP A 130 15.29 0.83 7.22
C ASP A 130 13.88 0.53 7.75
N ILE A 131 12.86 0.81 6.93
CA ILE A 131 11.47 0.51 7.23
C ILE A 131 10.93 -0.39 6.12
N VAL A 132 10.44 -1.57 6.46
CA VAL A 132 9.69 -2.45 5.57
C VAL A 132 8.20 -2.23 5.84
N ALA A 133 7.51 -1.61 4.90
CA ALA A 133 6.07 -1.39 4.98
C ALA A 133 5.32 -2.36 4.06
N VAL A 134 4.59 -3.31 4.64
CA VAL A 134 3.71 -4.21 3.88
C VAL A 134 2.32 -3.59 3.86
N ILE A 135 1.95 -3.04 2.71
CA ILE A 135 0.76 -2.21 2.53
C ILE A 135 0.03 -2.55 1.22
N HIS A 136 -0.73 -1.64 0.64
CA HIS A 136 -1.64 -1.89 -0.47
C HIS A 136 -1.29 -1.03 -1.68
N GLY A 137 -1.79 -1.42 -2.85
CA GLY A 137 -1.50 -0.74 -4.11
C GLY A 137 -1.91 0.73 -4.12
N GLY A 138 -3.11 1.06 -3.62
CA GLY A 138 -3.56 2.46 -3.49
C GLY A 138 -2.69 3.24 -2.50
N THR A 139 -2.32 2.61 -1.38
CA THR A 139 -1.46 3.21 -0.36
C THR A 139 -0.03 3.46 -0.89
N VAL A 140 0.56 2.54 -1.68
CA VAL A 140 1.87 2.76 -2.32
C VAL A 140 1.82 3.97 -3.25
N ARG A 141 0.76 4.10 -4.07
CA ARG A 141 0.57 5.28 -4.92
C ARG A 141 0.46 6.58 -4.12
N ALA A 142 -0.24 6.53 -2.97
CA ALA A 142 -0.35 7.67 -2.06
C ALA A 142 1.01 8.04 -1.42
N VAL A 143 1.85 7.06 -1.08
CA VAL A 143 3.22 7.30 -0.61
C VAL A 143 4.03 7.98 -1.70
N LEU A 144 3.99 7.51 -2.96
CA LEU A 144 4.68 8.14 -4.09
C LEU A 144 4.19 9.58 -4.34
N ALA A 145 2.87 9.81 -4.26
CA ALA A 145 2.30 11.15 -4.39
C ALA A 145 2.86 12.10 -3.33
N ASN A 146 2.87 11.69 -2.06
CA ASN A 146 3.39 12.51 -0.96
C ASN A 146 4.91 12.70 -1.03
N ALA A 147 5.67 11.66 -1.39
CA ALA A 147 7.12 11.72 -1.46
C ALA A 147 7.65 12.66 -2.56
N LEU A 148 6.98 12.64 -3.71
CA LEU A 148 7.45 13.33 -4.92
C LEU A 148 6.59 14.57 -5.27
N GLY A 149 5.57 14.90 -4.48
CA GLY A 149 4.66 16.01 -4.78
C GLY A 149 3.89 15.81 -6.09
N LEU A 150 3.51 14.58 -6.42
CA LEU A 150 2.82 14.27 -7.67
C LEU A 150 1.35 14.70 -7.62
N SER A 151 0.80 15.01 -8.79
CA SER A 151 -0.65 15.10 -8.93
C SER A 151 -1.32 13.75 -8.69
N LEU A 152 -2.58 13.75 -8.29
CA LEU A 152 -3.34 12.51 -8.04
C LEU A 152 -3.38 11.63 -9.30
N GLU A 153 -3.58 12.24 -10.46
CA GLU A 153 -3.63 11.57 -11.76
C GLU A 153 -2.29 10.90 -12.10
N THR A 154 -1.19 11.60 -11.85
CA THR A 154 0.15 11.05 -12.07
C THR A 154 0.42 9.87 -11.12
N ALA A 155 0.04 10.00 -9.85
CA ALA A 155 0.21 8.90 -8.89
C ALA A 155 -0.63 7.67 -9.26
N LEU A 156 -1.84 7.86 -9.77
CA LEU A 156 -2.72 6.78 -10.23
C LEU A 156 -2.21 6.06 -11.48
N SER A 157 -1.33 6.69 -12.27
CA SER A 157 -0.73 6.05 -13.45
C SER A 157 0.30 4.97 -13.13
N PHE A 158 0.80 4.89 -11.87
CA PHE A 158 1.70 3.82 -11.48
C PHE A 158 0.95 2.49 -11.36
N HIS A 159 1.45 1.48 -12.04
CA HIS A 159 1.01 0.12 -11.83
C HIS A 159 1.72 -0.48 -10.61
N ILE A 160 0.95 -1.07 -9.69
CA ILE A 160 1.48 -1.71 -8.47
C ILE A 160 0.93 -3.13 -8.39
N ASP A 161 1.82 -4.09 -8.53
CA ASP A 161 1.52 -5.52 -8.44
C ASP A 161 1.55 -6.01 -6.99
N THR A 162 0.90 -7.13 -6.76
CA THR A 162 1.09 -7.93 -5.55
C THR A 162 2.55 -8.41 -5.46
N LEU A 163 3.17 -8.30 -4.29
CA LEU A 163 4.59 -8.57 -4.05
C LEU A 163 5.55 -7.69 -4.87
N GLY A 164 5.07 -6.60 -5.45
CA GLY A 164 5.92 -5.57 -6.06
C GLY A 164 6.65 -4.75 -5.00
N LEU A 165 7.97 -4.60 -5.13
CA LEU A 165 8.80 -3.79 -4.24
C LEU A 165 8.91 -2.37 -4.78
N THR A 166 8.52 -1.39 -3.97
CA THR A 166 8.79 0.04 -4.21
C THR A 166 9.75 0.53 -3.14
N ARG A 167 10.87 1.12 -3.56
CA ARG A 167 11.94 1.58 -2.64
C ARG A 167 12.11 3.08 -2.75
N LEU A 168 12.08 3.72 -1.58
CA LEU A 168 12.33 5.15 -1.42
C LEU A 168 13.44 5.35 -0.39
N GLU A 169 14.27 6.35 -0.61
CA GLU A 169 15.32 6.79 0.31
C GLU A 169 15.08 8.25 0.66
N TYR A 170 15.07 8.58 1.94
CA TYR A 170 15.08 9.97 2.37
C TYR A 170 16.51 10.44 2.54
N ILE A 171 16.89 11.47 1.79
CA ILE A 171 18.23 12.06 1.85
C ILE A 171 18.15 13.31 2.71
N ASP A 172 18.82 13.26 3.84
CA ASP A 172 18.98 14.37 4.77
C ASP A 172 20.42 14.89 4.77
N GLY A 173 20.66 16.02 5.43
CA GLY A 173 22.02 16.58 5.54
C GLY A 173 22.59 17.20 4.26
N VAL A 174 21.75 17.48 3.25
CA VAL A 174 22.07 18.16 2.01
C VAL A 174 21.30 19.48 1.90
N ASP A 175 21.69 20.37 0.97
CA ASP A 175 21.02 21.67 0.79
C ASP A 175 19.51 21.57 0.50
N GLN A 176 19.11 20.48 -0.16
CA GLN A 176 17.70 20.18 -0.45
C GLN A 176 17.38 18.74 -0.01
N PRO A 177 17.00 18.53 1.26
CA PRO A 177 16.57 17.22 1.73
C PRO A 177 15.28 16.78 1.01
N GLY A 178 15.18 15.50 0.73
CA GLY A 178 14.00 14.99 0.02
C GLY A 178 14.05 13.50 -0.26
N TRP A 179 13.02 13.03 -0.95
CA TRP A 179 12.87 11.63 -1.32
C TRP A 179 13.51 11.32 -2.67
N ARG A 180 14.23 10.22 -2.71
CA ARG A 180 14.69 9.56 -3.93
C ARG A 180 13.94 8.26 -4.08
N VAL A 181 13.37 8.01 -5.26
CA VAL A 181 12.77 6.73 -5.62
C VAL A 181 13.81 5.92 -6.38
N THR A 182 14.19 4.76 -5.85
CA THR A 182 15.20 3.87 -6.45
C THR A 182 14.60 2.68 -7.16
N ALA A 183 13.36 2.32 -6.83
CA ALA A 183 12.58 1.30 -7.55
C ALA A 183 11.08 1.55 -7.38
N VAL A 184 10.30 1.23 -8.41
CA VAL A 184 8.83 1.19 -8.34
C VAL A 184 8.35 -0.13 -8.91
N ASN A 185 7.54 -0.84 -8.12
CA ASN A 185 6.90 -2.09 -8.54
C ASN A 185 7.88 -3.15 -9.08
N GLN A 186 9.08 -3.23 -8.51
CA GLN A 186 10.06 -4.22 -8.94
C GLN A 186 9.62 -5.62 -8.48
N ARG A 187 9.58 -6.57 -9.42
CA ARG A 187 9.27 -7.98 -9.16
C ARG A 187 10.54 -8.83 -9.24
N TYR A 188 10.56 -9.93 -8.49
CA TYR A 188 11.69 -10.86 -8.41
C TYR A 188 11.27 -12.30 -8.70
#